data_b30492cc7371fdc18ca4b84db4d05c95
#
_entry.id   b30492cc7371fdc18ca4b84db4d05c95
#
_cell.length_a   1.000
_cell.length_b   1.000
_cell.length_c   1.000
_cell.angle_alpha   90.00
_cell.angle_beta   90.00
_cell.angle_gamma   90.00
#
_symmetry.space_group_name_H-M   'P 1'
#
loop_
_entity.id
_entity.type
_entity.pdbx_description
1 polymer ?
#
loop_
_entity_poly.entity_id
_entity_poly.type
_entity_poly.pdbx_seq_one_letter_code
_entity_poly.pdbx_strand_id
1 'polypeptide(L)'
;AYASLSYSGYGHFNSDEWMSWIGEMGDQASPDAYGAARRRLATIASSNDEAQLKAAGTYGGAAYKPPSTAAVEAARHHQHFGPVIVACEHADLRPLPDSIIVYGDHQRETLPLSLPTVPRGEVIDELYEAIIAGQAPLHNGEWAKGTLEICIAILESSETGKDVSL
;
A
#
# COMPACT_ATOMS: atom_id res chain seq x y z
N ALA A 1 -17.41 8.65 10.18
CA ALA A 1 -15.97 8.27 10.17
C ALA A 1 -15.15 9.48 9.70
N TYR A 2 -13.95 9.62 10.23
CA TYR A 2 -13.00 10.65 9.80
C TYR A 2 -11.73 9.95 9.31
N ALA A 3 -11.20 10.37 8.17
CA ALA A 3 -9.92 9.90 7.66
C ALA A 3 -9.04 11.09 7.32
N SER A 4 -7.77 11.04 7.73
CA SER A 4 -6.75 11.99 7.32
C SER A 4 -5.67 11.23 6.55
N LEU A 5 -5.46 11.60 5.30
CA LEU A 5 -4.48 11.02 4.42
C LEU A 5 -3.39 12.05 4.15
N SER A 6 -2.14 11.65 4.34
CA SER A 6 -0.98 12.46 3.98
C SER A 6 0.00 11.62 3.17
N TYR A 7 0.32 12.08 1.99
CA TYR A 7 1.29 11.43 1.12
C TYR A 7 2.36 12.43 0.70
N SER A 8 3.63 12.06 0.87
CA SER A 8 4.77 12.87 0.41
C SER A 8 5.93 11.98 -0.04
N GLY A 9 6.25 12.03 -1.32
CA GLY A 9 7.45 11.37 -1.88
C GLY A 9 8.77 12.10 -1.54
N TYR A 10 8.69 13.32 -1.01
CA TYR A 10 9.86 14.17 -0.72
C TYR A 10 10.18 14.26 0.79
N GLY A 11 9.40 13.62 1.63
CA GLY A 11 9.62 13.58 3.07
C GLY A 11 10.92 12.89 3.45
N HIS A 12 11.41 13.18 4.66
CA HIS A 12 12.59 12.50 5.22
C HIS A 12 12.19 11.27 6.03
N PHE A 13 10.96 11.22 6.50
CA PHE A 13 10.41 10.08 7.21
C PHE A 13 10.27 8.89 6.26
N ASN A 14 10.73 7.71 6.71
CA ASN A 14 10.54 6.46 5.99
C ASN A 14 9.61 5.55 6.78
N SER A 15 8.41 5.32 6.23
CA SER A 15 7.39 4.47 6.85
C SER A 15 7.80 3.01 7.00
N ASP A 16 8.74 2.52 6.19
CA ASP A 16 9.23 1.14 6.28
C ASP A 16 9.87 0.83 7.64
N GLU A 17 10.44 1.84 8.30
CA GLU A 17 10.95 1.71 9.67
C GLU A 17 9.86 1.24 10.66
N TRP A 18 8.63 1.77 10.50
CA TRP A 18 7.48 1.37 11.32
C TRP A 18 6.86 0.04 10.91
N MET A 19 7.26 -0.48 9.76
CA MET A 19 6.83 -1.75 9.18
C MET A 19 7.93 -2.81 9.25
N SER A 20 8.87 -2.69 10.21
CA SER A 20 9.99 -3.62 10.38
C SER A 20 10.89 -3.74 9.13
N TRP A 21 11.01 -2.66 8.38
CA TRP A 21 11.72 -2.58 7.09
C TRP A 21 11.12 -3.50 6.01
N ILE A 22 9.83 -3.75 6.09
CA ILE A 22 9.07 -4.36 5.01
C ILE A 22 8.59 -3.23 4.12
N GLY A 23 8.95 -3.28 2.84
CA GLY A 23 8.54 -2.29 1.86
C GLY A 23 7.10 -2.47 1.38
N GLU A 24 6.58 -1.48 0.68
CA GLU A 24 5.19 -1.45 0.18
C GLU A 24 4.78 -2.70 -0.60
N MET A 25 5.72 -3.35 -1.27
CA MET A 25 5.45 -4.56 -2.06
C MET A 25 5.57 -5.87 -1.26
N GLY A 26 5.76 -5.78 0.07
CA GLY A 26 5.91 -6.93 0.94
C GLY A 26 7.31 -7.55 0.96
N ASP A 27 8.28 -6.93 0.31
CA ASP A 27 9.66 -7.38 0.30
C ASP A 27 10.42 -6.86 1.52
N GLN A 28 11.24 -7.73 2.15
CA GLN A 28 12.11 -7.29 3.24
C GLN A 28 13.19 -6.34 2.67
N ALA A 29 13.21 -5.12 3.15
CA ALA A 29 14.22 -4.13 2.82
C ALA A 29 15.35 -4.12 3.86
N SER A 30 16.53 -3.62 3.46
CA SER A 30 17.62 -3.33 4.39
C SER A 30 17.47 -1.90 4.92
N PRO A 31 17.75 -1.64 6.21
CA PRO A 31 17.90 -0.28 6.75
C PRO A 31 18.89 0.59 5.97
N ASP A 32 19.87 -0.02 5.31
CA ASP A 32 20.84 0.68 4.46
C ASP A 32 20.19 1.31 3.21
N ALA A 33 18.99 0.87 2.84
CA ALA A 33 18.20 1.46 1.77
C ALA A 33 17.57 2.82 2.15
N TYR A 34 17.69 3.25 3.42
CA TYR A 34 17.16 4.53 3.88
C TYR A 34 17.54 5.69 2.95
N GLY A 35 16.55 6.46 2.54
CA GLY A 35 16.71 7.62 1.68
C GLY A 35 17.01 7.29 0.20
N ALA A 36 17.01 6.03 -0.23
CA ALA A 36 17.28 5.64 -1.61
C ALA A 36 16.29 6.27 -2.60
N ALA A 37 15.00 6.23 -2.29
CA ALA A 37 13.96 6.84 -3.13
C ALA A 37 14.17 8.36 -3.27
N ARG A 38 14.44 9.06 -2.17
CA ARG A 38 14.71 10.50 -2.18
C ARG A 38 15.96 10.86 -2.96
N ARG A 39 17.05 10.08 -2.80
CA ARG A 39 18.27 10.28 -3.61
C ARG A 39 17.99 10.10 -5.09
N ARG A 40 17.18 9.11 -5.45
CA ARG A 40 16.77 8.88 -6.84
C ARG A 40 15.91 10.02 -7.35
N LEU A 41 14.94 10.51 -6.59
CA LEU A 41 14.10 11.66 -6.95
C LEU A 41 14.92 12.94 -7.12
N ALA A 42 15.96 13.15 -6.31
CA ALA A 42 16.84 14.32 -6.42
C ALA A 42 17.63 14.37 -7.74
N THR A 43 17.72 13.25 -8.48
CA THR A 43 18.36 13.23 -9.81
C THR A 43 17.40 13.54 -10.95
N ILE A 44 16.11 13.72 -10.67
CA ILE A 44 15.05 13.98 -11.65
C ILE A 44 14.94 15.48 -11.85
N ALA A 45 15.06 15.95 -13.08
CA ALA A 45 15.04 17.38 -13.41
C ALA A 45 13.61 17.92 -13.64
N SER A 46 12.67 17.06 -14.04
CA SER A 46 11.30 17.48 -14.36
C SER A 46 10.28 16.36 -14.07
N SER A 47 9.00 16.75 -13.96
CA SER A 47 7.89 15.78 -13.84
C SER A 47 7.79 14.85 -15.05
N ASN A 48 8.19 15.29 -16.22
CA ASN A 48 8.23 14.46 -17.42
C ASN A 48 9.29 13.36 -17.30
N ASP A 49 10.47 13.65 -16.74
CA ASP A 49 11.53 12.67 -16.51
C ASP A 49 11.08 11.63 -15.49
N GLU A 50 10.34 12.03 -14.45
CA GLU A 50 9.73 11.12 -13.48
C GLU A 50 8.74 10.19 -14.15
N ALA A 51 7.84 10.72 -15.00
CA ALA A 51 6.87 9.93 -15.74
C ALA A 51 7.54 8.91 -16.67
N GLN A 52 8.59 9.31 -17.39
CA GLN A 52 9.37 8.43 -18.24
C GLN A 52 10.06 7.32 -17.45
N LEU A 53 10.61 7.65 -16.28
CA LEU A 53 11.28 6.70 -15.41
C LEU A 53 10.32 5.67 -14.83
N LYS A 54 9.11 6.10 -14.46
CA LYS A 54 8.02 5.21 -14.06
C LYS A 54 7.57 4.30 -15.21
N ALA A 55 7.32 4.87 -16.39
CA ALA A 55 6.91 4.13 -17.58
C ALA A 55 7.95 3.08 -17.99
N ALA A 56 9.25 3.42 -17.92
CA ALA A 56 10.32 2.47 -18.23
C ALA A 56 10.34 1.25 -17.29
N GLY A 57 9.94 1.41 -16.03
CA GLY A 57 9.91 0.35 -15.03
C GLY A 57 8.62 -0.50 -15.03
N THR A 58 7.59 -0.09 -15.75
CA THR A 58 6.33 -0.86 -15.83
C THR A 58 6.41 -2.01 -16.84
N TYR A 59 5.44 -2.92 -16.81
CA TYR A 59 5.37 -4.04 -17.76
C TYR A 59 5.44 -3.54 -19.20
N GLY A 60 6.37 -4.12 -19.96
CA GLY A 60 6.66 -3.70 -21.35
C GLY A 60 7.61 -2.48 -21.48
N GLY A 61 8.00 -1.86 -20.39
CA GLY A 61 8.98 -0.78 -20.39
C GLY A 61 10.43 -1.26 -20.55
N ALA A 62 11.31 -0.37 -21.04
CA ALA A 62 12.70 -0.71 -21.38
C ALA A 62 13.56 -1.14 -20.16
N ALA A 63 13.19 -0.70 -18.95
CA ALA A 63 13.85 -1.05 -17.69
C ALA A 63 13.05 -2.08 -16.86
N TYR A 64 11.97 -2.63 -17.41
CA TYR A 64 11.18 -3.63 -16.73
C TYR A 64 11.99 -4.90 -16.46
N LYS A 65 11.99 -5.32 -15.21
CA LYS A 65 12.57 -6.60 -14.80
C LYS A 65 11.43 -7.48 -14.26
N PRO A 66 11.12 -8.62 -14.90
CA PRO A 66 10.16 -9.55 -14.35
C PRO A 66 10.66 -10.04 -12.99
N PRO A 67 9.75 -10.35 -12.04
CA PRO A 67 10.12 -10.99 -10.80
C PRO A 67 10.92 -12.27 -11.07
N SER A 68 12.03 -12.46 -10.37
CA SER A 68 12.75 -13.74 -10.47
C SER A 68 11.90 -14.85 -9.84
N THR A 69 12.06 -16.09 -10.32
CA THR A 69 11.41 -17.26 -9.69
C THR A 69 11.76 -17.38 -8.22
N ALA A 70 13.00 -17.10 -7.84
CA ALA A 70 13.43 -17.07 -6.44
C ALA A 70 12.71 -15.96 -5.63
N ALA A 71 12.42 -14.83 -6.23
CA ALA A 71 11.65 -13.76 -5.57
C ALA A 71 10.15 -14.11 -5.42
N VAL A 72 9.62 -14.96 -6.28
CA VAL A 72 8.26 -15.49 -6.16
C VAL A 72 8.18 -16.57 -5.08
N GLU A 73 9.24 -17.35 -4.91
CA GLU A 73 9.33 -18.42 -3.92
C GLU A 73 9.67 -17.91 -2.50
N ALA A 74 10.21 -16.70 -2.37
CA ALA A 74 10.50 -16.11 -1.06
C ALA A 74 9.19 -15.79 -0.34
N ALA A 75 9.09 -16.16 0.92
CA ALA A 75 7.98 -15.76 1.78
C ALA A 75 7.90 -14.23 1.80
N ARG A 76 6.81 -13.69 1.30
CA ARG A 76 6.55 -12.25 1.27
C ARG A 76 5.56 -11.89 2.35
N HIS A 77 5.72 -10.70 2.87
CA HIS A 77 4.74 -10.11 3.75
C HIS A 77 3.59 -9.51 2.94
N HIS A 78 2.48 -9.18 3.61
CA HIS A 78 1.41 -8.44 2.97
C HIS A 78 1.88 -7.05 2.53
N GLN A 79 1.32 -6.59 1.43
CA GLN A 79 1.57 -5.24 0.92
C GLN A 79 0.96 -4.19 1.85
N HIS A 80 1.56 -3.01 1.92
CA HIS A 80 1.05 -1.90 2.70
C HIS A 80 1.34 -0.55 2.00
N PHE A 81 0.68 0.50 2.43
CA PHE A 81 0.86 1.87 1.94
C PHE A 81 1.32 2.82 3.06
N GLY A 82 2.23 2.35 3.92
CA GLY A 82 2.69 3.10 5.06
C GLY A 82 1.80 2.92 6.29
N PRO A 83 1.97 3.78 7.31
CA PRO A 83 1.21 3.69 8.55
C PRO A 83 -0.27 3.98 8.35
N VAL A 84 -1.11 3.04 8.74
CA VAL A 84 -2.57 3.19 8.76
C VAL A 84 -3.06 2.96 10.18
N ILE A 85 -3.94 3.84 10.66
CA ILE A 85 -4.68 3.66 11.92
C ILE A 85 -6.15 3.87 11.58
N VAL A 86 -6.98 2.90 11.93
CA VAL A 86 -8.42 2.96 11.76
C VAL A 86 -9.05 3.13 13.13
N ALA A 87 -9.60 4.31 13.40
CA ALA A 87 -10.31 4.59 14.63
C ALA A 87 -11.77 4.11 14.53
N CYS A 88 -12.16 3.23 15.44
CA CYS A 88 -13.50 2.69 15.58
C CYS A 88 -14.11 3.09 16.94
N GLU A 89 -15.37 2.73 17.17
CA GLU A 89 -16.08 3.10 18.40
C GLU A 89 -15.48 2.45 19.66
N HIS A 90 -15.03 1.20 19.55
CA HIS A 90 -14.52 0.40 20.68
C HIS A 90 -13.07 -0.07 20.54
N ALA A 91 -12.41 0.32 19.48
CA ALA A 91 -11.00 -0.05 19.25
C ALA A 91 -10.36 0.81 18.17
N ASP A 92 -9.04 0.96 18.24
CA ASP A 92 -8.24 1.40 17.10
C ASP A 92 -7.51 0.20 16.50
N LEU A 93 -7.44 0.14 15.17
CA LEU A 93 -6.77 -0.91 14.44
C LEU A 93 -5.51 -0.36 13.77
N ARG A 94 -4.40 -1.08 13.91
CA ARG A 94 -3.16 -0.79 13.20
C ARG A 94 -2.75 -2.00 12.37
N PRO A 95 -3.04 -2.02 11.05
CA PRO A 95 -2.54 -3.05 10.15
C PRO A 95 -1.01 -2.97 10.00
N LEU A 96 -0.38 -4.12 10.05
CA LEU A 96 1.03 -4.35 9.77
C LEU A 96 1.18 -5.40 8.68
N PRO A 97 2.36 -5.54 8.05
CA PRO A 97 2.56 -6.52 6.97
C PRO A 97 2.40 -7.99 7.37
N ASP A 98 2.39 -8.30 8.66
CA ASP A 98 2.31 -9.68 9.20
C ASP A 98 1.23 -9.84 10.29
N SER A 99 0.59 -8.74 10.67
CA SER A 99 -0.34 -8.77 11.81
C SER A 99 -1.26 -7.56 11.82
N ILE A 100 -2.30 -7.61 12.64
CA ILE A 100 -3.13 -6.45 12.99
C ILE A 100 -3.03 -6.23 14.49
N ILE A 101 -2.64 -5.02 14.90
CA ILE A 101 -2.71 -4.63 16.31
C ILE A 101 -4.07 -4.02 16.57
N VAL A 102 -4.76 -4.55 17.55
CA VAL A 102 -6.05 -4.07 18.06
C VAL A 102 -5.81 -3.39 19.41
N TYR A 103 -6.13 -2.11 19.49
CA TYR A 103 -6.11 -1.35 20.75
C TYR A 103 -7.57 -1.22 21.21
N GLY A 104 -8.06 -2.22 21.95
CA GLY A 104 -9.41 -2.25 22.49
C GLY A 104 -9.55 -1.46 23.79
N ASP A 105 -10.78 -1.29 24.27
CA ASP A 105 -11.09 -0.55 25.49
C ASP A 105 -10.38 -1.08 26.75
N HIS A 106 -10.08 -2.37 26.81
CA HIS A 106 -9.52 -3.01 27.99
C HIS A 106 -8.15 -3.67 27.78
N GLN A 107 -7.82 -4.02 26.55
CA GLN A 107 -6.58 -4.73 26.24
C GLN A 107 -6.09 -4.42 24.84
N ARG A 108 -4.78 -4.62 24.65
CA ARG A 108 -4.14 -4.60 23.35
C ARG A 108 -3.89 -6.04 22.90
N GLU A 109 -4.31 -6.36 21.69
CA GLU A 109 -4.10 -7.67 21.07
C GLU A 109 -3.27 -7.54 19.80
N THR A 110 -2.61 -8.62 19.43
CA THR A 110 -1.95 -8.74 18.12
C THR A 110 -2.51 -9.97 17.44
N LEU A 111 -3.17 -9.76 16.31
CA LEU A 111 -3.75 -10.81 15.47
C LEU A 111 -2.75 -11.11 14.35
N PRO A 112 -2.09 -12.30 14.37
CA PRO A 112 -1.15 -12.64 13.31
C PRO A 112 -1.90 -12.92 12.00
N LEU A 113 -1.29 -12.53 10.88
CA LEU A 113 -1.76 -12.84 9.54
C LEU A 113 -0.95 -13.99 8.95
N SER A 114 -1.60 -14.88 8.21
CA SER A 114 -0.89 -15.87 7.41
C SER A 114 -0.12 -15.16 6.28
N LEU A 115 1.11 -15.57 6.05
CA LEU A 115 1.88 -15.00 4.94
C LEU A 115 1.22 -15.38 3.60
N PRO A 116 1.21 -14.47 2.62
CA PRO A 116 0.68 -14.77 1.30
C PRO A 116 1.54 -15.82 0.60
N THR A 117 0.91 -16.82 0.00
CA THR A 117 1.60 -17.87 -0.76
C THR A 117 2.09 -17.38 -2.11
N VAL A 118 1.33 -16.46 -2.70
CA VAL A 118 1.68 -15.75 -3.94
C VAL A 118 1.30 -14.27 -3.79
N PRO A 119 2.01 -13.36 -4.45
CA PRO A 119 1.63 -11.95 -4.42
C PRO A 119 0.21 -11.76 -4.93
N ARG A 120 -0.64 -11.08 -4.16
CA ARG A 120 -2.05 -10.80 -4.49
C ARG A 120 -2.89 -12.08 -4.70
N GLY A 121 -2.55 -13.17 -4.03
CA GLY A 121 -3.30 -14.42 -4.10
C GLY A 121 -4.77 -14.21 -3.74
N GLU A 122 -5.04 -13.44 -2.72
CA GLU A 122 -6.38 -13.14 -2.22
C GLU A 122 -7.28 -12.50 -3.29
N VAL A 123 -6.72 -11.67 -4.17
CA VAL A 123 -7.46 -11.05 -5.29
C VAL A 123 -7.83 -12.09 -6.33
N ILE A 124 -6.94 -13.04 -6.59
CA ILE A 124 -7.21 -14.15 -7.53
C ILE A 124 -8.25 -15.10 -6.95
N ASP A 125 -8.16 -15.43 -5.66
CA ASP A 125 -9.12 -16.28 -4.97
C ASP A 125 -10.51 -15.62 -4.96
N GLU A 126 -10.60 -14.33 -4.66
CA GLU A 126 -11.87 -13.58 -4.70
C GLU A 126 -12.50 -13.61 -6.11
N LEU A 127 -11.69 -13.39 -7.15
CA LEU A 127 -12.17 -13.47 -8.52
C LEU A 127 -12.66 -14.86 -8.90
N TYR A 128 -11.90 -15.89 -8.47
CA TYR A 128 -12.29 -17.29 -8.69
C TYR A 128 -13.62 -17.60 -8.01
N GLU A 129 -13.79 -17.24 -6.74
CA GLU A 129 -15.01 -17.47 -5.98
C GLU A 129 -16.20 -16.70 -6.59
N ALA A 130 -15.98 -15.50 -7.08
CA ALA A 130 -17.02 -14.72 -7.74
C ALA A 130 -17.52 -15.39 -9.03
N ILE A 131 -16.62 -15.98 -9.82
CA ILE A 131 -16.96 -16.63 -11.10
C ILE A 131 -17.52 -18.03 -10.89
N ILE A 132 -16.89 -18.84 -10.04
CA ILE A 132 -17.18 -20.27 -9.90
C ILE A 132 -18.26 -20.52 -8.86
N ALA A 133 -18.20 -19.87 -7.71
CA ALA A 133 -19.15 -20.03 -6.62
C ALA A 133 -20.29 -19.00 -6.62
N GLY A 134 -20.25 -18.01 -7.50
CA GLY A 134 -21.26 -16.94 -7.59
C GLY A 134 -21.30 -16.04 -6.35
N GLN A 135 -20.21 -15.96 -5.59
CA GLN A 135 -20.11 -15.07 -4.45
C GLN A 135 -19.93 -13.62 -4.91
N ALA A 136 -20.60 -12.68 -4.24
CA ALA A 136 -20.40 -11.28 -4.56
C ALA A 136 -18.99 -10.84 -4.13
N PRO A 137 -18.14 -10.32 -5.05
CA PRO A 137 -16.80 -9.87 -4.69
C PRO A 137 -16.87 -8.62 -3.82
N LEU A 138 -15.94 -8.49 -2.88
CA LEU A 138 -15.76 -7.27 -2.09
C LEU A 138 -15.28 -6.12 -2.99
N HIS A 139 -14.29 -6.38 -3.84
CA HIS A 139 -13.72 -5.41 -4.78
C HIS A 139 -14.57 -5.27 -6.05
N ASN A 140 -15.84 -4.89 -5.87
CA ASN A 140 -16.78 -4.65 -6.97
C ASN A 140 -16.70 -3.20 -7.50
N GLY A 141 -17.61 -2.84 -8.40
CA GLY A 141 -17.66 -1.50 -9.01
C GLY A 141 -17.94 -0.37 -8.01
N GLU A 142 -18.76 -0.61 -6.99
CA GLU A 142 -19.06 0.40 -5.96
C GLU A 142 -17.82 0.64 -5.08
N TRP A 143 -17.10 -0.41 -4.71
CA TRP A 143 -15.83 -0.30 -4.01
C TRP A 143 -14.79 0.48 -4.84
N ALA A 144 -14.67 0.17 -6.12
CA ALA A 144 -13.75 0.86 -7.03
C ALA A 144 -14.12 2.34 -7.21
N LYS A 145 -15.41 2.65 -7.29
CA LYS A 145 -15.92 4.03 -7.34
C LYS A 145 -15.53 4.80 -6.08
N GLY A 146 -15.80 4.25 -4.88
CA GLY A 146 -15.43 4.89 -3.62
C GLY A 146 -13.92 5.14 -3.49
N THR A 147 -13.09 4.19 -3.94
CA THR A 147 -11.63 4.38 -3.99
C THR A 147 -11.23 5.53 -4.91
N LEU A 148 -11.84 5.63 -6.08
CA LEU A 148 -11.57 6.72 -7.02
C LEU A 148 -12.01 8.09 -6.47
N GLU A 149 -13.17 8.16 -5.80
CA GLU A 149 -13.65 9.38 -5.14
C GLU A 149 -12.65 9.89 -4.12
N ILE A 150 -12.08 9.00 -3.29
CA ILE A 150 -11.03 9.36 -2.34
C ILE A 150 -9.77 9.89 -3.06
N CYS A 151 -9.33 9.24 -4.13
CA CYS A 151 -8.17 9.70 -4.90
C CYS A 151 -8.38 11.10 -5.48
N ILE A 152 -9.56 11.39 -6.00
CA ILE A 152 -9.92 12.73 -6.52
C ILE A 152 -9.95 13.76 -5.40
N ALA A 153 -10.54 13.41 -4.25
CA ALA A 153 -10.60 14.29 -3.09
C ALA A 153 -9.21 14.65 -2.54
N ILE A 154 -8.26 13.72 -2.57
CA ILE A 154 -6.85 13.98 -2.21
C ILE A 154 -6.24 15.03 -3.13
N LEU A 155 -6.46 14.94 -4.44
CA LEU A 155 -5.96 15.92 -5.41
C LEU A 155 -6.59 17.29 -5.16
N GLU A 156 -7.90 17.36 -5.00
CA GLU A 156 -8.62 18.60 -4.69
C GLU A 156 -8.16 19.24 -3.38
N SER A 157 -7.99 18.43 -2.32
CA SER A 157 -7.44 18.88 -1.04
C SER A 157 -6.03 19.44 -1.19
N SER A 158 -5.19 18.78 -1.99
CA SER A 158 -3.82 19.24 -2.26
C SER A 158 -3.78 20.58 -3.00
N GLU A 159 -4.69 20.81 -3.94
CA GLU A 159 -4.79 22.05 -4.71
C GLU A 159 -5.34 23.22 -3.89
N THR A 160 -6.36 22.93 -3.09
CA THR A 160 -7.11 23.97 -2.34
C THR A 160 -6.55 24.22 -0.95
N GLY A 161 -5.78 23.29 -0.38
CA GLY A 161 -5.32 23.31 1.00
C GLY A 161 -6.44 23.17 2.03
N LYS A 162 -7.57 22.55 1.65
CA LYS A 162 -8.76 22.38 2.50
C LYS A 162 -9.17 20.93 2.59
N ASP A 163 -9.87 20.60 3.67
CA ASP A 163 -10.54 19.31 3.81
C ASP A 163 -11.65 19.18 2.75
N VAL A 164 -11.78 17.99 2.17
CA VAL A 164 -12.83 17.64 1.22
C VAL A 164 -13.78 16.66 1.91
N SER A 165 -15.07 16.92 1.86
CA SER A 165 -16.11 16.01 2.34
C SER A 165 -16.59 15.12 1.19
N LEU A 166 -16.67 13.81 1.44
CA LEU A 166 -17.19 12.80 0.52
C LEU A 166 -18.62 12.44 0.84
#